data_6887eb55903cbe4d6727a55b06d69800
#
_entry.id   6887eb55903cbe4d6727a55b06d69800
#
_cell.length_a   1.000
_cell.length_b   1.000
_cell.length_c   1.000
_cell.angle_alpha   90.00
_cell.angle_beta   90.00
_cell.angle_gamma   90.00
#
_symmetry.space_group_name_H-M   'P 1'
#
loop_
_entity.id
_entity.type
_entity.pdbx_description
1 polymer ?
#
loop_
_entity_poly.entity_id
_entity_poly.type
_entity_poly.pdbx_seq_one_letter_code
_entity_poly.pdbx_strand_id
1 'polypeptide(L)' 'MSRFGLVSSIVCLAVGAVAGATIAFAAQPHMANALGSLQAARAELVRAEPNKGGHREKALALVDQAIGEVRAGIAFAR' A
#
# COMPACT_ATOMS: atom_id res chain seq x y z
N MET A 1 -11.93 -8.37 -19.34
CA MET A 1 -11.35 -9.30 -18.37
C MET A 1 -9.87 -9.44 -18.54
N SER A 2 -9.43 -9.82 -19.72
CA SER A 2 -8.01 -10.03 -19.93
C SER A 2 -7.19 -8.76 -19.71
N ARG A 3 -7.78 -7.61 -20.00
CA ARG A 3 -7.05 -6.36 -19.80
C ARG A 3 -6.72 -6.13 -18.35
N PHE A 4 -7.68 -6.34 -17.46
CA PHE A 4 -7.44 -6.18 -16.03
C PHE A 4 -6.42 -7.18 -15.53
N GLY A 5 -6.55 -8.42 -15.99
CA GLY A 5 -5.60 -9.43 -15.62
C GLY A 5 -4.19 -9.07 -16.07
N LEU A 6 -4.08 -8.54 -17.28
CA LEU A 6 -2.78 -8.16 -17.80
C LEU A 6 -2.14 -7.04 -17.00
N VAL A 7 -2.92 -6.00 -16.70
CA VAL A 7 -2.41 -4.88 -15.93
C VAL A 7 -2.00 -5.33 -14.54
N SER A 8 -2.83 -6.12 -13.90
CA SER A 8 -2.51 -6.65 -12.58
C SER A 8 -1.24 -7.48 -12.60
N SER A 9 -1.10 -8.31 -13.63
CA SER A 9 0.08 -9.14 -13.74
C SER A 9 1.35 -8.31 -13.89
N ILE A 10 1.28 -7.24 -14.66
CA ILE A 10 2.44 -6.37 -14.84
C ILE A 10 2.84 -5.72 -13.52
N VAL A 11 1.85 -5.23 -12.78
CA VAL A 11 2.13 -4.60 -11.49
C VAL A 11 2.72 -5.61 -10.52
N CYS A 12 2.14 -6.80 -10.46
CA CYS A 12 2.65 -7.84 -9.58
C CYS A 12 4.06 -8.26 -9.95
N LEU A 13 4.36 -8.31 -11.25
CA LEU A 13 5.69 -8.66 -11.70
C LEU A 13 6.72 -7.63 -11.24
N ALA A 14 6.38 -6.35 -11.36
CA ALA A 14 7.30 -5.30 -10.95
C ALA A 14 7.62 -5.40 -9.47
N VAL A 15 6.59 -5.59 -8.64
CA VAL A 15 6.78 -5.74 -7.20
C VAL A 15 7.53 -7.02 -6.90
N GLY A 16 7.18 -8.09 -7.58
CA GLY A 16 7.85 -9.36 -7.38
C GLY A 16 9.32 -9.31 -7.73
N ALA A 17 9.67 -8.59 -8.80
CA ALA A 17 11.08 -8.47 -9.17
C ALA A 17 11.89 -7.76 -8.09
N VAL A 18 11.33 -6.68 -7.53
CA VAL A 18 12.00 -5.96 -6.45
C VAL A 18 12.13 -6.85 -5.22
N ALA A 19 11.05 -7.54 -4.85
CA ALA A 19 11.07 -8.42 -3.70
C ALA A 19 12.04 -9.58 -3.91
N GLY A 20 12.10 -10.09 -5.12
CA GLY A 20 13.03 -11.18 -5.44
C GLY A 20 14.48 -10.79 -5.31
N ALA A 21 14.80 -9.53 -5.62
CA ALA A 21 16.18 -9.05 -5.51
C ALA A 21 16.66 -9.00 -4.06
N THR A 22 15.74 -8.94 -3.11
CA THR A 22 16.09 -8.80 -1.70
C THR A 22 15.48 -9.89 -0.86
N ILE A 23 15.56 -11.11 -1.35
CA ILE A 23 14.84 -12.23 -0.73
C ILE A 23 15.25 -12.44 0.72
N ALA A 24 16.50 -12.16 1.05
CA ALA A 24 17.01 -12.35 2.41
C ALA A 24 16.32 -11.44 3.42
N PHE A 25 15.75 -10.33 2.96
CA PHE A 25 15.09 -9.35 3.82
C PHE A 25 13.63 -9.18 3.45
N ALA A 26 13.01 -10.24 2.91
CA ALA A 26 11.70 -10.14 2.29
C ALA A 26 10.65 -9.57 3.23
N ALA A 27 10.66 -9.98 4.50
CA ALA A 27 9.61 -9.55 5.43
C ALA A 27 9.65 -8.04 5.68
N GLN A 28 10.84 -7.51 5.94
CA GLN A 28 10.99 -6.07 6.22
C GLN A 28 10.75 -5.21 4.99
N PRO A 29 11.32 -5.52 3.81
CA PRO A 29 11.03 -4.71 2.64
C PRO A 29 9.56 -4.69 2.26
N HIS A 30 8.87 -5.80 2.40
CA HIS A 30 7.45 -5.84 2.06
C HIS A 30 6.63 -4.95 2.97
N MET A 31 6.88 -4.99 4.27
CA MET A 31 6.17 -4.13 5.21
C MET A 31 6.51 -2.67 4.96
N ALA A 32 7.78 -2.36 4.74
CA ALA A 32 8.19 -0.99 4.44
C ALA A 32 7.57 -0.51 3.13
N ASN A 33 7.53 -1.37 2.13
CA ASN A 33 6.92 -1.01 0.86
C ASN A 33 5.43 -0.75 1.02
N ALA A 34 4.75 -1.57 1.82
CA ALA A 34 3.34 -1.37 2.10
C ALA A 34 3.11 -0.03 2.79
N LEU A 35 3.97 0.31 3.74
CA LEU A 35 3.86 1.59 4.42
C LEU A 35 3.99 2.74 3.42
N GLY A 36 4.98 2.67 2.54
CA GLY A 36 5.16 3.70 1.52
C GLY A 36 3.96 3.82 0.61
N SER A 37 3.39 2.69 0.21
CA SER A 37 2.21 2.70 -0.65
C SER A 37 1.00 3.31 0.05
N LEU A 38 0.83 3.00 1.33
CA LEU A 38 -0.27 3.58 2.11
C LEU A 38 -0.11 5.08 2.26
N GLN A 39 1.11 5.54 2.50
CA GLN A 39 1.39 6.96 2.60
C GLN A 39 1.11 7.67 1.28
N ALA A 40 1.48 7.06 0.17
CA ALA A 40 1.18 7.62 -1.15
C ALA A 40 -0.31 7.67 -1.39
N ALA A 41 -1.03 6.60 -1.03
CA ALA A 41 -2.47 6.58 -1.19
C ALA A 41 -3.14 7.65 -0.33
N ARG A 42 -2.63 7.86 0.88
CA ARG A 42 -3.15 8.89 1.75
C ARG A 42 -3.00 10.27 1.11
N ALA A 43 -1.84 10.53 0.53
CA ALA A 43 -1.59 11.80 -0.13
C ALA A 43 -2.56 12.03 -1.28
N GLU A 44 -2.84 10.98 -2.04
CA GLU A 44 -3.81 11.09 -3.13
C GLU A 44 -5.21 11.36 -2.61
N LEU A 45 -5.60 10.70 -1.53
CA LEU A 45 -6.92 10.92 -0.94
C LEU A 45 -7.08 12.34 -0.42
N VAL A 46 -6.01 12.90 0.13
CA VAL A 46 -6.04 14.28 0.60
C VAL A 46 -6.29 15.24 -0.57
N ARG A 47 -5.73 14.93 -1.73
CA ARG A 47 -5.92 15.77 -2.91
C ARG A 47 -7.25 15.53 -3.60
N ALA A 48 -7.86 14.38 -3.37
CA ALA A 48 -9.11 14.06 -4.02
C ALA A 48 -10.20 15.01 -3.54
N GLU A 49 -11.14 15.27 -4.44
CA GLU A 49 -12.24 16.12 -4.06
C GLU A 49 -13.16 15.41 -3.07
N PRO A 50 -13.67 16.12 -2.07
CA PRO A 50 -14.59 15.50 -1.13
C PRO A 50 -15.83 15.01 -1.87
N ASN A 51 -16.28 13.83 -1.53
CA ASN A 51 -17.49 13.31 -2.11
C ASN A 51 -18.65 13.51 -1.14
N LYS A 52 -19.86 13.47 -1.68
CA LYS A 52 -21.03 13.81 -0.87
C LYS A 52 -21.40 12.73 0.12
N GLY A 53 -20.91 11.54 -0.07
CA GLY A 53 -21.21 10.45 0.84
C GLY A 53 -20.25 10.30 2.00
N GLY A 54 -19.22 11.15 2.04
CA GLY A 54 -18.22 11.05 3.10
C GLY A 54 -17.28 9.89 2.93
N HIS A 55 -17.26 9.28 1.77
CA HIS A 55 -16.43 8.10 1.55
C HIS A 55 -14.95 8.41 1.52
N ARG A 56 -14.58 9.60 1.02
CA ARG A 56 -13.18 10.03 1.03
C ARG A 56 -12.67 10.15 2.44
N GLU A 57 -13.42 10.79 3.30
CA GLU A 57 -13.03 10.96 4.71
C GLU A 57 -12.94 9.62 5.42
N LYS A 58 -13.87 8.73 5.12
CA LYS A 58 -13.83 7.39 5.69
C LYS A 58 -12.62 6.62 5.19
N ALA A 59 -12.31 6.75 3.91
CA ALA A 59 -11.14 6.10 3.35
C ALA A 59 -9.86 6.62 3.99
N LEU A 60 -9.77 7.93 4.21
CA LEU A 60 -8.63 8.51 4.90
C LEU A 60 -8.46 7.93 6.29
N ALA A 61 -9.56 7.80 7.02
CA ALA A 61 -9.50 7.23 8.36
C ALA A 61 -9.01 5.79 8.34
N LEU A 62 -9.50 5.01 7.37
CA LEU A 62 -9.08 3.62 7.26
C LEU A 62 -7.63 3.49 6.85
N VAL A 63 -7.17 4.35 5.96
CA VAL A 63 -5.76 4.35 5.57
C VAL A 63 -4.89 4.73 6.75
N ASP A 64 -5.29 5.71 7.54
CA ASP A 64 -4.53 6.10 8.73
C ASP A 64 -4.44 4.94 9.71
N GLN A 65 -5.53 4.20 9.91
CA GLN A 65 -5.49 3.02 10.76
C GLN A 65 -4.53 1.98 10.20
N ALA A 66 -4.58 1.76 8.90
CA ALA A 66 -3.71 0.78 8.27
C ALA A 66 -2.24 1.17 8.42
N ILE A 67 -1.94 2.45 8.26
CA ILE A 67 -0.58 2.93 8.45
C ILE A 67 -0.10 2.64 9.87
N GLY A 68 -0.96 2.90 10.85
CA GLY A 68 -0.62 2.60 12.23
C GLY A 68 -0.34 1.13 12.47
N GLU A 69 -1.15 0.27 11.88
CA GLU A 69 -0.95 -1.17 12.04
C GLU A 69 0.32 -1.65 11.36
N VAL A 70 0.60 -1.13 10.17
CA VAL A 70 1.82 -1.51 9.48
C VAL A 70 3.05 -1.08 10.28
N ARG A 71 3.03 0.12 10.82
CA ARG A 71 4.14 0.59 11.66
C ARG A 71 4.30 -0.28 12.89
N ALA A 72 3.18 -0.64 13.52
CA ALA A 72 3.23 -1.51 14.69
C ALA A 72 3.80 -2.87 14.32
N GLY A 73 3.43 -3.39 13.16
CA GLY A 73 3.96 -4.66 12.68
C GLY A 73 5.45 -4.61 12.43
N ILE A 74 5.91 -3.52 11.84
CA ILE A 74 7.35 -3.35 11.61
C ILE A 74 8.10 -3.32 12.95
N ALA A 75 7.59 -2.57 13.89
CA ALA A 75 8.22 -2.47 15.21
C ALA A 75 8.23 -3.81 15.92
N PHE A 76 7.14 -4.57 15.81
CA PHE A 76 7.03 -5.86 16.46
C PHE A 76 8.01 -6.86 15.87
N ALA A 77 8.24 -6.78 14.56
CA ALA A 77 9.08 -7.75 13.86
C ALA A 77 10.58 -7.55 14.11
N ARG A 78 10.95 -6.41 14.67
CA ARG A 78 12.36 -6.19 15.00
C ARG A 78 12.76 -7.02 16.20
#